data_8c40484267ffed9ad53b5fcc728ab9d0
#
_entry.id   8c40484267ffed9ad53b5fcc728ab9d0
#
_cell.length_a   1.000
_cell.length_b   1.000
_cell.length_c   1.000
_cell.angle_alpha   90.00
_cell.angle_beta   90.00
_cell.angle_gamma   90.00
#
_symmetry.space_group_name_H-M   'P 1'
#
loop_
_entity.id
_entity.type
_entity.pdbx_description
1 polymer ?
#
loop_
_entity_poly.entity_id
_entity_poly.type
_entity_poly.pdbx_seq_one_letter_code
_entity_poly.pdbx_strand_id
1 'polypeptide(L)'
;MVEPIFKKGDYIINRTSGDMAIVKGVTKRGYYQFEAYYGSMFGDLKDVKNKNFDLQINYQKFYDLCTDDEKKKLDDIIKNKKG
;
A
#
# COMPACT_ATOMS: atom_id res chain seq x y z
N MET A 1 7.18 -3.79 22.36
CA MET A 1 6.04 -3.83 21.41
C MET A 1 6.23 -2.74 20.35
N VAL A 2 6.06 -3.09 19.07
CA VAL A 2 6.22 -2.15 17.98
C VAL A 2 4.90 -1.40 17.79
N GLU A 3 4.98 -0.06 17.74
CA GLU A 3 3.79 0.75 17.50
C GLU A 3 3.60 1.01 16.01
N PRO A 4 2.35 1.11 15.54
CA PRO A 4 2.11 1.40 14.13
C PRO A 4 2.53 2.83 13.78
N ILE A 5 3.27 2.97 12.67
CA ILE A 5 3.68 4.27 12.13
C ILE A 5 2.77 4.74 11.00
N PHE A 6 1.94 3.85 10.48
CA PHE A 6 0.97 4.17 9.44
C PHE A 6 -0.44 4.12 10.00
N LYS A 7 -1.34 4.87 9.40
CA LYS A 7 -2.74 4.95 9.83
C LYS A 7 -3.66 4.71 8.62
N LYS A 8 -4.93 4.47 8.90
CA LYS A 8 -5.93 4.30 7.87
C LYS A 8 -5.91 5.46 6.88
N GLY A 9 -5.84 5.13 5.60
CA GLY A 9 -5.81 6.12 4.53
C GLY A 9 -4.40 6.47 4.05
N ASP A 10 -3.35 6.01 4.74
CA ASP A 10 -2.00 6.27 4.29
C ASP A 10 -1.67 5.46 3.04
N TYR A 11 -1.01 6.10 2.10
CA TYR A 11 -0.47 5.46 0.89
C TYR A 11 0.98 5.13 1.17
N ILE A 12 1.34 3.87 1.02
CA ILE A 12 2.68 3.37 1.32
C ILE A 12 3.25 2.61 0.13
N ILE A 13 4.57 2.47 0.13
CA ILE A 13 5.28 1.75 -0.94
C ILE A 13 6.36 0.87 -0.32
N ASN A 14 6.49 -0.33 -0.87
CA ASN A 14 7.63 -1.20 -0.56
C ASN A 14 8.74 -0.87 -1.55
N ARG A 15 9.81 -0.25 -1.07
CA ARG A 15 10.90 0.21 -1.94
C ARG A 15 11.67 -0.95 -2.60
N THR A 16 11.61 -2.13 -2.01
CA THR A 16 12.29 -3.30 -2.57
C THR A 16 11.53 -3.86 -3.77
N SER A 17 10.22 -4.00 -3.65
CA SER A 17 9.38 -4.57 -4.73
C SER A 17 8.78 -3.51 -5.65
N GLY A 18 8.69 -2.27 -5.18
CA GLY A 18 8.03 -1.20 -5.92
C GLY A 18 6.52 -1.23 -5.85
N ASP A 19 5.94 -2.12 -5.06
CA ASP A 19 4.49 -2.21 -4.93
C ASP A 19 3.96 -1.17 -3.96
N MET A 20 2.84 -0.54 -4.33
CA MET A 20 2.15 0.44 -3.49
C MET A 20 0.93 -0.19 -2.84
N ALA A 21 0.53 0.37 -1.71
CA ALA A 21 -0.63 -0.10 -0.96
C ALA A 21 -1.30 1.05 -0.24
N ILE A 22 -2.56 0.84 0.13
CA ILE A 22 -3.30 1.77 0.97
C ILE A 22 -3.60 1.05 2.28
N VAL A 23 -3.29 1.71 3.39
CA VAL A 23 -3.61 1.19 4.72
C VAL A 23 -5.11 1.34 4.95
N LYS A 24 -5.80 0.24 5.19
CA LYS A 24 -7.24 0.24 5.46
C LYS A 24 -7.55 0.26 6.94
N GLY A 25 -6.60 -0.13 7.76
CA GLY A 25 -6.76 -0.12 9.21
C GLY A 25 -5.64 -0.85 9.90
N VAL A 26 -5.71 -0.84 11.23
CA VAL A 26 -4.79 -1.59 12.09
C VAL A 26 -5.64 -2.42 13.03
N THR A 27 -5.35 -3.71 13.10
CA THR A 27 -6.11 -4.60 13.99
C THR A 27 -5.57 -4.56 15.41
N LYS A 28 -6.40 -4.98 16.35
CA LYS A 28 -5.99 -5.12 17.76
C LYS A 28 -4.90 -6.18 17.95
N ARG A 29 -4.76 -7.10 17.00
CA ARG A 29 -3.76 -8.16 17.05
C ARG A 29 -2.37 -7.70 16.60
N GLY A 30 -2.23 -6.44 16.17
CA GLY A 30 -0.96 -5.93 15.70
C GLY A 30 -0.69 -6.19 14.22
N TYR A 31 -1.73 -6.16 13.40
CA TYR A 31 -1.62 -6.30 11.95
C TYR A 31 -2.14 -5.07 11.26
N TYR A 32 -1.47 -4.69 10.16
CA TYR A 32 -2.03 -3.74 9.22
C TYR A 32 -2.93 -4.49 8.24
N GLN A 33 -4.04 -3.87 7.89
CA GLN A 33 -4.89 -4.33 6.79
C GLN A 33 -4.56 -3.46 5.58
N PHE A 34 -4.04 -4.07 4.54
CA PHE A 34 -3.60 -3.37 3.33
C PHE A 34 -4.47 -3.74 2.14
N GLU A 35 -4.68 -2.76 1.27
CA GLU A 35 -5.07 -3.03 -0.11
C GLU A 35 -3.84 -2.74 -0.97
N ALA A 36 -3.16 -3.80 -1.41
CA ALA A 36 -1.92 -3.69 -2.17
C ALA A 36 -2.20 -3.69 -3.67
N TYR A 37 -1.40 -2.94 -4.40
CA TYR A 37 -1.48 -2.82 -5.86
C TYR A 37 -0.16 -3.33 -6.45
N TYR A 38 -0.13 -4.61 -6.77
CA TYR A 38 1.07 -5.27 -7.27
C TYR A 38 1.40 -4.80 -8.68
N GLY A 39 2.67 -4.46 -8.90
CA GLY A 39 3.14 -3.94 -10.17
C GLY A 39 2.88 -2.45 -10.36
N SER A 40 2.40 -1.76 -9.32
CA SER A 40 1.99 -0.35 -9.43
C SER A 40 3.11 0.59 -9.84
N MET A 41 4.35 0.31 -9.44
CA MET A 41 5.48 1.19 -9.78
C MET A 41 5.99 0.94 -11.21
N PHE A 42 6.03 -0.30 -11.64
CA PHE A 42 6.70 -0.71 -12.88
C PHE A 42 5.76 -1.27 -13.95
N GLY A 43 4.53 -1.63 -13.58
CA GLY A 43 3.58 -2.22 -14.52
C GLY A 43 2.72 -1.19 -15.22
N ASP A 44 2.15 -1.57 -16.36
CA ASP A 44 1.08 -0.80 -16.99
C ASP A 44 -0.16 -0.82 -16.11
N LEU A 45 -0.96 0.26 -16.18
CA LEU A 45 -2.18 0.37 -15.38
C LEU A 45 -3.11 -0.83 -15.51
N LYS A 46 -3.21 -1.38 -16.73
CA LYS A 46 -4.07 -2.53 -17.01
C LYS A 46 -3.57 -3.84 -16.38
N ASP A 47 -2.28 -3.92 -16.09
CA ASP A 47 -1.66 -5.13 -15.52
C ASP A 47 -1.54 -5.08 -14.01
N VAL A 48 -1.89 -3.96 -13.39
CA VAL A 48 -1.83 -3.82 -11.94
C VAL A 48 -2.96 -4.63 -11.31
N LYS A 49 -2.60 -5.48 -10.36
CA LYS A 49 -3.55 -6.31 -9.62
C LYS A 49 -3.65 -5.82 -8.19
N ASN A 50 -4.85 -5.79 -7.64
CA ASN A 50 -5.04 -5.45 -6.25
C ASN A 50 -5.41 -6.67 -5.43
N LYS A 51 -4.96 -6.68 -4.18
CA LYS A 51 -5.23 -7.75 -3.24
C LYS A 51 -5.22 -7.21 -1.83
N ASN A 52 -6.19 -7.64 -1.03
CA ASN A 52 -6.21 -7.33 0.39
C ASN A 52 -5.37 -8.36 1.14
N PHE A 53 -4.55 -7.89 2.06
CA PHE A 53 -3.80 -8.78 2.93
C PHE A 53 -3.47 -8.10 4.24
N ASP A 54 -3.09 -8.92 5.23
CA ASP A 54 -2.68 -8.45 6.54
C ASP A 54 -1.16 -8.55 6.66
N LEU A 55 -0.56 -7.54 7.30
CA LEU A 55 0.88 -7.51 7.53
C LEU A 55 1.14 -7.23 9.00
N GLN A 56 1.99 -8.04 9.63
CA GLN A 56 2.40 -7.78 11.00
C GLN A 56 3.09 -6.42 11.10
N ILE A 57 2.78 -5.68 12.17
CA ILE A 57 3.34 -4.34 12.38
C ILE A 57 4.87 -4.36 12.36
N ASN A 58 5.48 -5.46 12.79
CA ASN A 58 6.94 -5.59 12.80
C ASN A 58 7.60 -5.38 11.43
N TYR A 59 6.85 -5.63 10.35
CA TYR A 59 7.37 -5.49 8.99
C TYR A 59 7.17 -4.10 8.40
N GLN A 60 6.61 -3.15 9.17
CA GLN A 60 6.40 -1.79 8.68
C GLN A 60 7.70 -1.10 8.25
N LYS A 61 8.83 -1.53 8.80
CA LYS A 61 10.15 -0.97 8.46
C LYS A 61 10.54 -1.17 6.98
N PHE A 62 9.89 -2.09 6.29
CA PHE A 62 10.15 -2.34 4.87
C PHE A 62 9.33 -1.42 3.95
N TYR A 63 8.47 -0.60 4.53
CA TYR A 63 7.56 0.27 3.79
C TYR A 63 7.83 1.73 4.14
N ASP A 64 7.63 2.60 3.15
CA ASP A 64 7.71 4.05 3.33
C ASP A 64 6.41 4.69 2.89
N LEU A 65 6.15 5.90 3.38
CA LEU A 65 5.05 6.71 2.86
C LEU A 65 5.34 7.07 1.41
N CYS A 66 4.32 7.00 0.57
CA CYS A 66 4.44 7.44 -0.83
C CYS A 66 4.72 8.93 -0.90
N THR A 67 5.52 9.31 -1.92
CA THR A 67 5.66 10.73 -2.29
C THR A 67 4.35 11.22 -2.92
N ASP A 68 4.22 12.53 -3.12
CA ASP A 68 3.03 13.10 -3.77
C ASP A 68 2.85 12.54 -5.19
N ASP A 69 3.93 12.36 -5.93
CA ASP A 69 3.88 11.78 -7.27
C ASP A 69 3.42 10.31 -7.23
N GLU A 70 3.90 9.56 -6.25
CA GLU A 70 3.50 8.17 -6.07
C GLU A 70 2.03 8.06 -5.68
N LYS A 71 1.56 8.93 -4.80
CA LYS A 71 0.13 8.98 -4.44
C LYS A 71 -0.74 9.25 -5.65
N LYS A 72 -0.33 10.20 -6.48
CA LYS A 72 -1.07 10.55 -7.70
C LYS A 72 -1.14 9.36 -8.65
N LYS A 73 -0.02 8.66 -8.81
CA LYS A 73 0.02 7.46 -9.65
C LYS A 73 -0.93 6.40 -9.13
N LEU A 74 -0.93 6.17 -7.82
CA LEU A 74 -1.83 5.18 -7.22
C LEU A 74 -3.29 5.58 -7.36
N ASP A 75 -3.62 6.86 -7.17
CA ASP A 75 -4.98 7.36 -7.39
C ASP A 75 -5.44 7.14 -8.82
N ASP A 76 -4.57 7.35 -9.80
CA ASP A 76 -4.87 7.11 -11.20
C ASP A 76 -5.13 5.62 -11.47
N ILE A 77 -4.35 4.74 -10.85
CA ILE A 77 -4.55 3.29 -10.95
C ILE A 77 -5.93 2.90 -10.40
N ILE A 78 -6.27 3.41 -9.24
CA ILE A 78 -7.55 3.12 -8.58
C ILE A 78 -8.71 3.60 -9.43
N LYS A 79 -8.60 4.82 -9.97
CA LYS A 79 -9.62 5.42 -10.83
C LYS A 79 -9.84 4.59 -12.09
N ASN A 80 -8.77 4.12 -12.70
CA ASN A 80 -8.87 3.29 -13.92
C ASN A 80 -9.47 1.92 -13.64
N LYS A 81 -9.22 1.36 -12.47
CA LYS A 81 -9.78 0.05 -12.10
C LYS A 81 -11.26 0.10 -11.76
N LYS A 82 -11.77 1.24 -11.36
CA LYS A 82 -13.20 1.41 -11.05
C LYS A 82 -14.04 1.70 -12.30
N GLY A 83 -13.39 2.06 -13.37
CA GLY A 83 -14.09 2.33 -14.66
C GLY A 83 -14.26 1.08 -15.52
#